data_a76678f3556830646f91794e7ef10696
#
_entry.id   a76678f3556830646f91794e7ef10696
#
_cell.length_a   1.000
_cell.length_b   1.000
_cell.length_c   1.000
_cell.angle_alpha   90.00
_cell.angle_beta   90.00
_cell.angle_gamma   90.00
#
_symmetry.space_group_name_H-M   'P 1'
#
loop_
_entity.id
_entity.type
_entity.pdbx_description
1 polymer ?
#
loop_
_entity_poly.entity_id
_entity_poly.type
_entity_poly.pdbx_seq_one_letter_code
_entity_poly.pdbx_strand_id
1 'polypeptide(L)'
;MLFLVISTPAPTRPSDVRDQRKKYWPWIQDKLDNGLARSVYPRTGRGAVVVFDVDSHETLHRLLNEWADLIPAEFGIYPLMEPESIKAFLYDDSGE
;
A
#
# COMPACT_ATOMS: atom_id res chain seq x y z
N MET A 1 1.06 11.99 -2.40
CA MET A 1 0.07 11.25 -3.24
C MET A 1 -0.34 9.99 -2.51
N LEU A 2 -1.62 9.73 -2.48
CA LEU A 2 -2.17 8.57 -1.78
C LEU A 2 -2.51 7.45 -2.75
N PHE A 3 -2.16 6.22 -2.39
CA PHE A 3 -2.49 5.03 -3.16
C PHE A 3 -2.96 3.91 -2.25
N LEU A 4 -4.10 3.32 -2.59
CA LEU A 4 -4.51 2.05 -2.00
C LEU A 4 -3.86 0.94 -2.81
N VAL A 5 -3.13 0.06 -2.14
CA VAL A 5 -2.48 -1.07 -2.80
C VAL A 5 -3.01 -2.36 -2.19
N ILE A 6 -3.45 -3.25 -3.06
CA ILE A 6 -3.96 -4.57 -2.67
C ILE A 6 -2.97 -5.60 -3.22
N SER A 7 -2.39 -6.40 -2.33
CA SER A 7 -1.48 -7.46 -2.77
C SER A 7 -2.21 -8.79 -2.91
N THR A 8 -1.88 -9.52 -3.96
CA THR A 8 -2.28 -10.90 -4.17
C THR A 8 -1.02 -11.73 -4.30
N PRO A 9 -0.63 -12.47 -3.25
CA PRO A 9 0.61 -13.25 -3.28
C PRO A 9 0.60 -14.32 -4.36
N ALA A 10 1.79 -14.66 -4.83
CA ALA A 10 1.96 -15.78 -5.75
C ALA A 10 1.40 -17.08 -5.14
N PRO A 11 0.93 -18.02 -5.98
CA PRO A 11 0.27 -19.23 -5.49
C PRO A 11 1.29 -20.21 -4.91
N THR A 12 1.69 -19.99 -3.66
CA THR A 12 2.57 -20.84 -2.90
C THR A 12 1.88 -21.23 -1.61
N ARG A 13 2.34 -22.33 -0.98
CA ARG A 13 1.82 -22.68 0.34
C ARG A 13 2.29 -21.63 1.35
N PRO A 14 1.41 -21.17 2.26
CA PRO A 14 1.81 -20.18 3.26
C PRO A 14 3.02 -20.60 4.09
N SER A 15 3.14 -21.89 4.40
CA SER A 15 4.27 -22.40 5.17
C SER A 15 5.61 -22.30 4.42
N ASP A 16 5.59 -22.34 3.08
CA ASP A 16 6.80 -22.25 2.27
C ASP A 16 7.42 -20.86 2.28
N VAL A 17 6.64 -19.83 2.62
CA VAL A 17 7.08 -18.43 2.66
C VAL A 17 6.98 -17.85 4.06
N ARG A 18 7.01 -18.69 5.07
CA ARG A 18 6.81 -18.26 6.45
C ARG A 18 7.88 -17.27 6.93
N ASP A 19 9.13 -17.52 6.59
CA ASP A 19 10.22 -16.65 7.02
C ASP A 19 10.14 -15.30 6.33
N GLN A 20 9.76 -15.28 5.04
CA GLN A 20 9.56 -14.04 4.30
C GLN A 20 8.40 -13.25 4.88
N ARG A 21 7.32 -13.93 5.26
CA ARG A 21 6.17 -13.28 5.90
C ARG A 21 6.55 -12.64 7.23
N LYS A 22 7.44 -13.27 7.99
CA LYS A 22 7.95 -12.70 9.23
C LYS A 22 8.76 -11.43 8.97
N LYS A 23 9.48 -11.36 7.86
CA LYS A 23 10.29 -10.19 7.48
C LYS A 23 9.42 -9.04 6.98
N TYR A 24 8.24 -9.32 6.44
CA TYR A 24 7.34 -8.29 5.93
C TYR A 24 6.91 -7.32 7.03
N TRP A 25 6.57 -7.83 8.21
CA TRP A 25 6.01 -6.99 9.27
C TRP A 25 6.96 -5.91 9.78
N PRO A 26 8.24 -6.20 10.06
CA PRO A 26 9.18 -5.12 10.39
C PRO A 26 9.35 -4.12 9.24
N TRP A 27 9.32 -4.60 8.01
CA TRP A 27 9.46 -3.73 6.84
C TRP A 27 8.30 -2.74 6.74
N ILE A 28 7.06 -3.22 6.83
CA ILE A 28 5.90 -2.33 6.72
C ILE A 28 5.76 -1.44 7.96
N GLN A 29 6.16 -1.94 9.13
CA GLN A 29 6.15 -1.11 10.34
C GLN A 29 7.08 0.09 10.18
N ASP A 30 8.25 -0.10 9.59
CA ASP A 30 9.16 1.01 9.28
C ASP A 30 8.46 2.05 8.38
N LYS A 31 7.71 1.61 7.39
CA LYS A 31 6.99 2.53 6.50
C LYS A 31 5.86 3.26 7.21
N LEU A 32 5.19 2.59 8.14
CA LEU A 32 4.20 3.26 9.01
C LEU A 32 4.86 4.31 9.89
N ASP A 33 6.01 3.98 10.48
CA ASP A 33 6.70 4.86 11.41
C ASP A 33 7.23 6.12 10.71
N ASN A 34 7.68 5.99 9.47
CA ASN A 34 8.25 7.14 8.74
C ASN A 34 7.23 7.87 7.85
N GLY A 35 5.96 7.46 7.88
CA GLY A 35 4.89 8.16 7.17
C GLY A 35 4.71 7.78 5.72
N LEU A 36 5.50 6.86 5.18
CA LEU A 36 5.32 6.38 3.81
C LEU A 36 4.09 5.50 3.68
N ALA A 37 3.68 4.83 4.75
CA ALA A 37 2.41 4.11 4.80
C ALA A 37 1.54 4.70 5.91
N ARG A 38 0.25 4.84 5.64
CA ARG A 38 -0.72 5.34 6.63
C ARG A 38 -1.45 4.23 7.34
N SER A 39 -1.64 3.09 6.68
CA SER A 39 -2.35 1.96 7.26
C SER A 39 -1.97 0.68 6.56
N VAL A 40 -2.09 -0.42 7.29
CA VAL A 40 -1.91 -1.76 6.75
C VAL A 40 -2.93 -2.68 7.39
N TYR A 41 -3.59 -3.49 6.56
CA TYR A 41 -4.52 -4.52 7.02
C TYR A 41 -4.25 -5.80 6.26
N PRO A 42 -4.00 -6.91 6.97
CA PRO A 42 -3.92 -8.20 6.29
C PRO A 42 -5.30 -8.59 5.75
N ARG A 43 -5.30 -9.23 4.59
CA ARG A 43 -6.53 -9.74 4.00
C ARG A 43 -6.84 -11.12 4.57
N THR A 44 -8.13 -11.39 4.75
CA THR A 44 -8.56 -12.75 5.09
C THR A 44 -8.09 -13.70 3.98
N GLY A 45 -7.42 -14.76 4.38
CA GLY A 45 -6.78 -15.69 3.47
C GLY A 45 -5.33 -15.32 3.29
N ARG A 46 -5.01 -14.46 2.33
CA ARG A 46 -3.62 -14.07 2.07
C ARG A 46 -3.57 -12.67 1.48
N GLY A 47 -2.44 -12.01 1.70
CA GLY A 47 -2.20 -10.68 1.17
C GLY A 47 -2.49 -9.58 2.16
N ALA A 48 -2.32 -8.35 1.72
CA ALA A 48 -2.54 -7.18 2.56
C ALA A 48 -3.04 -6.01 1.73
N VAL A 49 -3.67 -5.07 2.43
CA VAL A 49 -4.11 -3.79 1.86
C VAL A 49 -3.34 -2.71 2.60
N VAL A 50 -2.64 -1.87 1.85
CA VAL A 50 -1.84 -0.78 2.41
C VAL A 50 -2.24 0.53 1.74
N VAL A 51 -2.36 1.57 2.53
CA VAL A 51 -2.47 2.93 1.99
C VAL A 51 -1.09 3.58 2.10
N PHE A 52 -0.48 3.85 0.95
CA PHE A 52 0.80 4.53 0.88
C PHE A 52 0.61 6.02 0.65
N ASP A 53 1.47 6.81 1.27
CA ASP A 53 1.53 8.26 1.08
C ASP A 53 2.94 8.59 0.60
N VAL A 54 3.07 8.82 -0.70
CA VAL A 54 4.37 8.97 -1.35
C VAL A 54 4.45 10.29 -2.11
N ASP A 55 5.67 10.73 -2.38
CA ASP A 55 5.91 11.97 -3.10
C ASP A 55 5.92 11.79 -4.62
N SER A 56 6.07 10.56 -5.10
CA SER A 56 6.19 10.29 -6.53
C SER A 56 5.80 8.86 -6.85
N HIS A 57 5.52 8.61 -8.13
CA HIS A 57 5.27 7.25 -8.61
C HIS A 57 6.53 6.38 -8.47
N GLU A 58 7.71 6.98 -8.63
CA GLU A 58 8.97 6.27 -8.49
C GLU A 58 9.17 5.73 -7.07
N THR A 59 8.79 6.52 -6.07
CA THR A 59 8.85 6.06 -4.67
C THR A 59 7.90 4.88 -4.46
N LEU A 60 6.68 4.97 -4.97
CA LEU A 60 5.73 3.85 -4.88
C LEU A 60 6.27 2.61 -5.57
N HIS A 61 6.82 2.76 -6.77
CA HIS A 61 7.41 1.66 -7.52
C HIS A 61 8.51 0.95 -6.71
N ARG A 62 9.39 1.73 -6.08
CA ARG A 62 10.45 1.18 -5.24
C ARG A 62 9.88 0.39 -4.07
N LEU A 63 8.86 0.94 -3.39
CA LEU A 63 8.23 0.27 -2.26
C LEU A 63 7.58 -1.05 -2.67
N LEU A 64 6.91 -1.08 -3.83
CA LEU A 64 6.27 -2.30 -4.31
C LEU A 64 7.30 -3.35 -4.72
N ASN A 65 8.44 -2.94 -5.28
CA ASN A 65 9.52 -3.86 -5.58
C ASN A 65 10.15 -4.45 -4.31
N GLU A 66 10.34 -3.64 -3.29
CA GLU A 66 10.81 -4.13 -1.98
C GLU A 66 9.83 -5.13 -1.40
N TRP A 67 8.54 -4.82 -1.48
CA TRP A 67 7.50 -5.73 -1.00
C TRP A 67 7.54 -7.05 -1.76
N ALA A 68 7.62 -6.99 -3.10
CA ALA A 68 7.63 -8.19 -3.94
C ALA A 68 8.88 -9.03 -3.73
N ASP A 69 10.01 -8.43 -3.35
CA ASP A 69 11.22 -9.16 -2.98
C ASP A 69 11.02 -9.96 -1.70
N LEU A 70 10.24 -9.43 -0.75
CA LEU A 70 9.93 -10.16 0.48
C LEU A 70 8.91 -11.25 0.25
N ILE A 71 7.81 -10.90 -0.43
CA ILE A 71 6.70 -11.82 -0.71
C ILE A 71 6.27 -11.56 -2.15
N PRO A 72 6.65 -12.41 -3.09
CA PRO A 72 6.22 -12.24 -4.48
C PRO A 72 4.71 -12.12 -4.59
N ALA A 73 4.25 -11.09 -5.28
CA ALA A 73 2.84 -10.78 -5.35
C ALA A 73 2.54 -9.91 -6.57
N GLU A 74 1.29 -9.92 -6.97
CA GLU A 74 0.74 -8.93 -7.88
C GLU A 74 0.06 -7.85 -7.06
N PHE A 75 0.02 -6.63 -7.60
CA PHE A 75 -0.56 -5.48 -6.89
C PHE A 75 -1.65 -4.83 -7.71
N GLY A 76 -2.80 -4.60 -7.06
CA GLY A 76 -3.78 -3.65 -7.55
C GLY A 76 -3.48 -2.30 -6.94
N ILE A 77 -3.42 -1.26 -7.76
CA ILE A 77 -3.02 0.08 -7.34
C ILE A 77 -4.14 1.05 -7.67
N TYR A 78 -4.63 1.76 -6.66
CA TYR A 78 -5.76 2.67 -6.80
C TYR A 78 -5.37 4.04 -6.25
N PRO A 79 -5.32 5.09 -7.09
CA PRO A 79 -5.04 6.43 -6.59
C PRO A 79 -6.19 6.92 -5.72
N LEU A 80 -5.85 7.58 -4.64
CA LEU A 80 -6.83 8.11 -3.69
C LEU A 80 -6.64 9.61 -3.56
N MET A 81 -7.70 10.27 -3.12
CA MET A 81 -7.69 11.69 -2.79
C MET A 81 -7.98 11.87 -1.31
N GLU A 82 -7.45 12.93 -0.73
CA GLU A 82 -7.86 13.34 0.60
C GLU A 82 -9.32 13.76 0.56
N PRO A 83 -10.14 13.41 1.55
CA PRO A 83 -11.53 13.84 1.60
C PRO A 83 -11.69 15.36 1.49
N GLU A 84 -10.74 16.10 2.04
CA GLU A 84 -10.80 17.56 2.02
C GLU A 84 -10.72 18.12 0.60
N SER A 85 -9.99 17.45 -0.30
CA SER A 85 -9.91 17.87 -1.69
C SER A 85 -11.26 17.80 -2.38
N ILE A 86 -12.04 16.74 -2.13
CA ILE A 86 -13.36 16.57 -2.72
C ILE A 86 -14.34 17.58 -2.09
N LYS A 87 -14.27 17.76 -0.78
CA LYS A 87 -15.13 18.72 -0.10
C LYS A 87 -14.90 20.14 -0.62
N ALA A 88 -13.64 20.54 -0.79
CA ALA A 88 -13.31 21.84 -1.32
C ALA A 88 -13.88 22.01 -2.73
N PHE A 89 -13.76 21.00 -3.58
CA PHE A 89 -14.29 21.02 -4.94
C PHE A 89 -15.82 21.17 -4.94
N LEU A 90 -16.50 20.39 -4.09
CA LEU A 90 -17.96 20.39 -4.04
C LEU A 90 -18.55 21.71 -3.55
N TYR A 91 -17.84 22.39 -2.66
CA TYR A 91 -18.32 23.64 -2.05
C TYR A 91 -17.68 24.87 -2.65
N ASP A 92 -16.98 24.73 -3.77
CA ASP A 92 -16.38 25.84 -4.49
C ASP A 92 -17.42 26.46 -5.44
N ASP A 93 -18.03 27.56 -5.04
CA ASP A 93 -19.02 28.26 -5.84
C ASP A 93 -18.41 29.00 -7.01
N SER A 94 -17.12 29.34 -6.92
CA SER A 94 -16.47 30.13 -7.97
C SER A 94 -16.11 29.29 -9.19
N GLY A 95 -16.06 27.97 -9.03
CA GLY A 95 -15.68 27.06 -10.10
C GLY A 95 -16.78 26.82 -11.12
N GLU A 96 -17.95 27.31 -10.87
CA GLU A 96 -19.14 27.09 -11.74
C GLU A 96 -19.30 28.10 -12.85
#